data_6959d56ec69cb592010d6cc560f61a86
#
_entry.id   6959d56ec69cb592010d6cc560f61a86
#
_cell.length_a   1.000
_cell.length_b   1.000
_cell.length_c   1.000
_cell.angle_alpha   90.00
_cell.angle_beta   90.00
_cell.angle_gamma   90.00
#
_symmetry.space_group_name_H-M   'P 1'
#
loop_
_entity.id
_entity.type
_entity.pdbx_description
1 polymer ?
#
loop_
_entity_poly.entity_id
_entity_poly.type
_entity_poly.pdbx_seq_one_letter_code
_entity_poly.pdbx_strand_id
1 'polypeptide(L)'
;MLKDQLRESRKLSFAIDPFEPGSTFKIFTAASALEHKTATINSTYYAEQGRMRVDNHWIKEAESHEKFEWISVADIIRYSSNVGTTKLAFDLTFPKLKETLKELNFGNKTGIEVPGESRGIFTEADNVTPLSLSNISFGQGIAVTGVQMMAAYAAIANGGEYIKPTLIKRDPNQVTVSELEPENANQLEKRRRVLSQKNTEDLTKALVLAVEKGTGGNAKIPHFQIAGKTATAQRVDKNGGYKGYVSGFIGYPVNVDRKFVIAVYIDNPKTGGYYGGAVAGPVFKNLAEYMLYKNKDISRLAEHEDNDYDLKKVKTNIDMVQVKEAASRSLTPGIVPNMMGLDKITTTNISLKLNLQVVHKGMGVVSSQYPPAGTPIGDDTVVKLEYSPPTYE
;
A
#
# COMPACT_ATOMS: atom_id res chain seq x y z
N MET A 1 22.14 29.99 14.51
CA MET A 1 20.82 29.61 15.03
C MET A 1 19.67 30.36 14.33
N LEU A 2 19.47 31.68 14.45
CA LEU A 2 18.33 32.38 13.83
C LEU A 2 18.37 32.35 12.29
N LYS A 3 19.55 32.51 11.68
CA LYS A 3 19.75 32.38 10.21
C LYS A 3 19.51 30.99 9.67
N ASP A 4 19.80 29.93 10.45
CA ASP A 4 19.59 28.56 10.05
C ASP A 4 18.11 28.17 10.18
N GLN A 5 17.43 28.65 11.23
CA GLN A 5 15.97 28.52 11.38
C GLN A 5 15.21 29.23 10.26
N LEU A 6 15.67 30.44 9.85
CA LEU A 6 15.09 31.18 8.72
C LEU A 6 15.38 30.54 7.35
N ARG A 7 16.49 29.81 7.19
CA ARG A 7 16.78 29.01 6.00
C ARG A 7 15.88 27.77 5.93
N GLU A 8 15.71 27.06 7.04
CA GLU A 8 14.83 25.89 7.10
C GLU A 8 13.35 26.28 6.89
N SER A 9 12.90 27.43 7.42
CA SER A 9 11.52 27.92 7.22
C SER A 9 11.20 28.33 5.78
N ARG A 10 12.21 28.50 4.92
CA ARG A 10 12.05 28.84 3.48
C ARG A 10 12.17 27.62 2.58
N LYS A 11 12.41 26.45 3.12
CA LYS A 11 12.58 25.22 2.39
C LYS A 11 11.22 24.61 2.06
N LEU A 12 11.00 24.30 0.80
CA LEU A 12 9.79 23.60 0.36
C LEU A 12 9.93 22.09 0.64
N SER A 13 9.97 21.75 1.93
CA SER A 13 10.27 20.39 2.41
C SER A 13 9.38 19.31 1.79
N PHE A 14 8.12 19.64 1.49
CA PHE A 14 7.20 18.68 0.86
C PHE A 14 7.64 18.21 -0.54
N ALA A 15 8.51 18.98 -1.23
CA ALA A 15 9.03 18.61 -2.56
C ALA A 15 10.52 18.22 -2.53
N ILE A 16 11.26 18.63 -1.51
CA ILE A 16 12.72 18.52 -1.47
C ILE A 16 13.18 17.43 -0.51
N ASP A 17 12.50 17.25 0.62
CA ASP A 17 12.91 16.32 1.67
C ASP A 17 12.14 14.99 1.54
N PRO A 18 12.78 13.91 1.07
CA PRO A 18 12.15 12.61 1.04
C PRO A 18 12.09 12.00 2.45
N PHE A 19 11.03 11.25 2.70
CA PHE A 19 10.79 10.52 3.94
C PHE A 19 10.18 9.15 3.68
N GLU A 20 10.29 8.24 4.65
CA GLU A 20 9.60 6.96 4.58
C GLU A 20 8.09 7.15 4.82
N PRO A 21 7.23 6.84 3.82
CA PRO A 21 5.79 7.14 3.91
C PRO A 21 5.04 6.23 4.89
N GLY A 22 5.65 5.12 5.29
CA GLY A 22 5.02 4.14 6.18
C GLY A 22 3.68 3.66 5.66
N SER A 23 2.74 3.40 6.56
CA SER A 23 1.44 2.79 6.24
C SER A 23 0.56 3.55 5.24
N THR A 24 0.84 4.82 4.92
CA THR A 24 0.16 5.51 3.81
C THR A 24 0.54 4.94 2.45
N PHE A 25 1.61 4.17 2.37
CA PHE A 25 2.07 3.53 1.13
C PHE A 25 1.34 2.22 0.80
N LYS A 26 0.74 1.56 1.78
CA LYS A 26 0.05 0.25 1.61
C LYS A 26 -1.02 0.26 0.53
N ILE A 27 -1.66 1.40 0.30
CA ILE A 27 -2.66 1.55 -0.75
C ILE A 27 -2.09 1.30 -2.15
N PHE A 28 -0.82 1.63 -2.39
CA PHE A 28 -0.17 1.41 -3.68
C PHE A 28 0.21 -0.05 -3.88
N THR A 29 0.56 -0.77 -2.81
CA THR A 29 0.73 -2.23 -2.85
C THR A 29 -0.59 -2.92 -3.19
N ALA A 30 -1.70 -2.48 -2.58
CA ALA A 30 -3.03 -2.99 -2.92
C ALA A 30 -3.41 -2.62 -4.36
N ALA A 31 -3.20 -1.36 -4.79
CA ALA A 31 -3.45 -0.92 -6.15
C ALA A 31 -2.71 -1.79 -7.17
N SER A 32 -1.43 -2.04 -6.93
CA SER A 32 -0.62 -2.90 -7.79
C SER A 32 -1.16 -4.33 -7.87
N ALA A 33 -1.56 -4.92 -6.73
CA ALA A 33 -2.12 -6.27 -6.71
C ALA A 33 -3.44 -6.37 -7.49
N LEU A 34 -4.29 -5.34 -7.42
CA LEU A 34 -5.53 -5.27 -8.17
C LEU A 34 -5.28 -5.08 -9.68
N GLU A 35 -4.37 -4.18 -10.08
CA GLU A 35 -4.03 -3.94 -11.49
C GLU A 35 -3.42 -5.17 -12.16
N HIS A 36 -2.50 -5.83 -11.48
CA HIS A 36 -1.88 -7.08 -11.97
C HIS A 36 -2.76 -8.32 -11.76
N LYS A 37 -3.99 -8.16 -11.22
CA LYS A 37 -4.96 -9.23 -11.00
C LYS A 37 -4.41 -10.41 -10.16
N THR A 38 -3.44 -10.13 -9.29
CA THR A 38 -2.93 -11.13 -8.34
C THR A 38 -3.85 -11.26 -7.12
N ALA A 39 -4.64 -10.21 -6.86
CA ALA A 39 -5.70 -10.21 -5.86
C ALA A 39 -6.87 -9.34 -6.32
N THR A 40 -8.01 -9.49 -5.64
CA THR A 40 -9.15 -8.57 -5.67
C THR A 40 -9.28 -7.90 -4.31
N ILE A 41 -10.11 -6.87 -4.21
CA ILE A 41 -10.36 -6.18 -2.93
C ILE A 41 -10.92 -7.12 -1.84
N ASN A 42 -11.57 -8.21 -2.25
CA ASN A 42 -12.15 -9.22 -1.39
C ASN A 42 -11.25 -10.46 -1.17
N SER A 43 -10.11 -10.55 -1.84
CA SER A 43 -9.14 -11.62 -1.60
C SER A 43 -8.68 -11.60 -0.16
N THR A 44 -8.63 -12.77 0.50
CA THR A 44 -8.32 -12.89 1.93
C THR A 44 -6.94 -13.44 2.17
N TYR A 45 -6.31 -12.97 3.23
CA TYR A 45 -4.98 -13.36 3.69
C TYR A 45 -5.02 -13.71 5.16
N TYR A 46 -4.35 -14.79 5.53
CA TYR A 46 -4.17 -15.12 6.93
C TYR A 46 -3.07 -14.25 7.55
N ALA A 47 -3.41 -13.42 8.51
CA ALA A 47 -2.51 -12.41 9.08
C ALA A 47 -1.70 -12.92 10.29
N GLU A 48 -1.53 -14.24 10.46
CA GLU A 48 -0.64 -14.91 11.43
C GLU A 48 -0.83 -14.41 12.88
N GLN A 49 -2.06 -14.06 13.24
CA GLN A 49 -2.37 -13.49 14.56
C GLN A 49 -1.48 -12.28 14.91
N GLY A 50 -1.17 -11.45 13.90
CA GLY A 50 -0.46 -10.19 14.06
C GLY A 50 1.07 -10.26 13.99
N ARG A 51 1.66 -11.41 13.68
CA ARG A 51 3.11 -11.53 13.47
C ARG A 51 3.50 -12.68 12.56
N MET A 52 4.40 -12.43 11.63
CA MET A 52 4.99 -13.46 10.77
C MET A 52 6.51 -13.35 10.73
N ARG A 53 7.18 -14.45 10.47
CA ARG A 53 8.64 -14.45 10.28
C ARG A 53 8.98 -14.37 8.80
N VAL A 54 9.85 -13.43 8.46
CA VAL A 54 10.44 -13.29 7.12
C VAL A 54 11.95 -13.36 7.28
N ASP A 55 12.58 -14.36 6.70
CA ASP A 55 13.97 -14.70 6.97
C ASP A 55 14.22 -14.83 8.48
N ASN A 56 15.15 -14.05 9.04
CA ASN A 56 15.45 -14.01 10.48
C ASN A 56 14.77 -12.86 11.23
N HIS A 57 13.81 -12.16 10.59
CA HIS A 57 13.15 -10.98 11.16
C HIS A 57 11.66 -11.23 11.38
N TRP A 58 11.11 -10.57 12.39
CA TRP A 58 9.68 -10.57 12.66
C TRP A 58 9.00 -9.35 12.06
N ILE A 59 8.08 -9.58 11.14
CA ILE A 59 7.08 -8.57 10.75
C ILE A 59 5.94 -8.65 11.75
N LYS A 60 5.59 -7.51 12.36
CA LYS A 60 4.54 -7.42 13.37
C LYS A 60 3.56 -6.32 12.98
N GLU A 61 2.32 -6.44 13.45
CA GLU A 61 1.36 -5.35 13.37
C GLU A 61 1.84 -4.15 14.21
N ALA A 62 1.28 -2.97 13.93
CA ALA A 62 1.66 -1.75 14.64
C ALA A 62 1.27 -1.78 16.12
N GLU A 63 0.15 -2.43 16.43
CA GLU A 63 -0.40 -2.59 17.76
C GLU A 63 -0.29 -4.06 18.20
N SER A 64 0.25 -4.32 19.37
CA SER A 64 0.47 -5.68 19.87
C SER A 64 -0.83 -6.46 20.19
N HIS A 65 -1.95 -5.76 20.34
CA HIS A 65 -3.26 -6.37 20.55
C HIS A 65 -3.99 -6.75 19.26
N GLU A 66 -3.49 -6.31 18.10
CA GLU A 66 -4.04 -6.66 16.78
C GLU A 66 -3.66 -8.10 16.41
N LYS A 67 -4.60 -9.01 16.64
CA LYS A 67 -4.46 -10.44 16.35
C LYS A 67 -5.45 -10.84 15.28
N PHE A 68 -5.13 -10.48 14.05
CA PHE A 68 -5.96 -10.83 12.91
C PHE A 68 -5.69 -12.26 12.46
N GLU A 69 -6.75 -12.97 12.11
CA GLU A 69 -6.70 -14.24 11.43
C GLU A 69 -6.85 -14.03 9.92
N TRP A 70 -8.04 -14.21 9.39
CA TRP A 70 -8.32 -13.97 7.97
C TRP A 70 -8.85 -12.56 7.77
N ILE A 71 -8.15 -11.79 6.95
CA ILE A 71 -8.53 -10.42 6.60
C ILE A 71 -8.53 -10.24 5.08
N SER A 72 -9.50 -9.48 4.57
CA SER A 72 -9.57 -9.11 3.16
C SER A 72 -8.51 -8.05 2.81
N VAL A 73 -8.27 -7.83 1.50
CA VAL A 73 -7.45 -6.71 1.05
C VAL A 73 -8.03 -5.38 1.53
N ALA A 74 -9.36 -5.24 1.56
CA ALA A 74 -10.03 -4.07 2.14
C ALA A 74 -9.69 -3.92 3.64
N ASP A 75 -9.69 -5.01 4.41
CA ASP A 75 -9.34 -4.97 5.83
C ASP A 75 -7.84 -4.73 6.07
N ILE A 76 -6.96 -5.21 5.18
CA ILE A 76 -5.53 -4.85 5.20
C ILE A 76 -5.36 -3.32 5.18
N ILE A 77 -6.11 -2.62 4.34
CA ILE A 77 -6.08 -1.17 4.27
C ILE A 77 -6.76 -0.54 5.49
N ARG A 78 -7.94 -1.04 5.87
CA ARG A 78 -8.75 -0.57 6.99
C ARG A 78 -8.00 -0.58 8.32
N TYR A 79 -7.41 -1.73 8.66
CA TYR A 79 -6.68 -1.94 9.91
C TYR A 79 -5.19 -1.65 9.79
N SER A 80 -4.72 -1.36 8.58
CA SER A 80 -3.29 -1.09 8.35
C SER A 80 -2.36 -2.27 8.61
N SER A 81 -2.80 -3.51 8.34
CA SER A 81 -2.04 -4.71 8.61
C SER A 81 -0.70 -4.76 7.88
N ASN A 82 0.40 -4.91 8.62
CA ASN A 82 1.74 -5.11 8.05
C ASN A 82 1.88 -6.53 7.51
N VAL A 83 1.39 -7.51 8.25
CA VAL A 83 1.46 -8.93 7.87
C VAL A 83 0.64 -9.18 6.61
N GLY A 84 -0.61 -8.67 6.58
CA GLY A 84 -1.45 -8.80 5.40
C GLY A 84 -0.85 -8.14 4.16
N THR A 85 -0.29 -6.93 4.31
CA THR A 85 0.38 -6.23 3.20
C THR A 85 1.62 -6.98 2.72
N THR A 86 2.42 -7.55 3.62
CA THR A 86 3.58 -8.37 3.27
C THR A 86 3.18 -9.57 2.42
N LYS A 87 2.14 -10.30 2.84
CA LYS A 87 1.65 -11.46 2.07
C LYS A 87 1.10 -11.06 0.71
N LEU A 88 0.36 -9.96 0.66
CA LEU A 88 -0.12 -9.40 -0.60
C LEU A 88 1.04 -9.07 -1.56
N ALA A 89 2.12 -8.48 -1.03
CA ALA A 89 3.31 -8.15 -1.83
C ALA A 89 4.08 -9.39 -2.31
N PHE A 90 4.09 -10.47 -1.53
CA PHE A 90 4.71 -11.72 -1.94
C PHE A 90 3.97 -12.38 -3.11
N ASP A 91 2.63 -12.37 -3.08
CA ASP A 91 1.82 -12.84 -4.21
C ASP A 91 1.96 -11.96 -5.45
N LEU A 92 2.12 -10.66 -5.24
CA LEU A 92 2.31 -9.67 -6.30
C LEU A 92 3.68 -9.78 -6.96
N THR A 93 4.74 -10.00 -6.19
CA THR A 93 6.16 -9.93 -6.53
C THR A 93 6.69 -8.49 -6.73
N PHE A 94 8.00 -8.30 -6.51
CA PHE A 94 8.60 -6.97 -6.60
C PHE A 94 8.57 -6.35 -8.01
N PRO A 95 8.83 -7.08 -9.13
CA PRO A 95 8.77 -6.50 -10.47
C PRO A 95 7.42 -5.83 -10.79
N LYS A 96 6.31 -6.50 -10.46
CA LYS A 96 4.95 -5.96 -10.66
C LYS A 96 4.66 -4.75 -9.77
N LEU A 97 5.08 -4.82 -8.50
CA LEU A 97 4.98 -3.67 -7.59
C LEU A 97 5.75 -2.47 -8.15
N LYS A 98 7.01 -2.69 -8.56
CA LYS A 98 7.89 -1.68 -9.13
C LYS A 98 7.27 -1.04 -10.38
N GLU A 99 6.67 -1.82 -11.27
CA GLU A 99 5.99 -1.34 -12.47
C GLU A 99 4.89 -0.33 -12.12
N THR A 100 3.95 -0.72 -11.25
CA THR A 100 2.87 0.19 -10.82
C THR A 100 3.39 1.44 -10.11
N LEU A 101 4.41 1.29 -9.27
CA LEU A 101 5.01 2.43 -8.58
C LEU A 101 5.68 3.41 -9.54
N LYS A 102 6.32 2.92 -10.61
CA LYS A 102 6.88 3.76 -11.68
C LYS A 102 5.77 4.47 -12.47
N GLU A 103 4.67 3.80 -12.77
CA GLU A 103 3.49 4.42 -13.38
C GLU A 103 2.91 5.54 -12.51
N LEU A 104 2.93 5.39 -11.19
CA LEU A 104 2.57 6.43 -10.22
C LEU A 104 3.68 7.47 -10.01
N ASN A 105 4.76 7.40 -10.79
CA ASN A 105 5.90 8.31 -10.82
C ASN A 105 6.82 8.28 -9.58
N PHE A 106 6.75 7.24 -8.76
CA PHE A 106 7.73 7.05 -7.68
C PHE A 106 9.13 6.77 -8.24
N GLY A 107 10.15 7.32 -7.59
CA GLY A 107 11.54 7.25 -8.04
C GLY A 107 11.92 8.29 -9.11
N ASN A 108 10.96 9.09 -9.58
CA ASN A 108 11.17 10.17 -10.54
C ASN A 108 10.77 11.53 -9.93
N LYS A 109 11.30 12.61 -10.47
CA LYS A 109 10.78 13.95 -10.19
C LYS A 109 9.37 14.08 -10.76
N THR A 110 8.46 14.73 -10.03
CA THR A 110 7.09 14.98 -10.54
C THR A 110 7.10 16.06 -11.63
N GLY A 111 8.13 16.88 -11.65
CA GLY A 111 8.27 18.02 -12.56
C GLY A 111 7.42 19.21 -12.14
N ILE A 112 7.04 19.29 -10.86
CA ILE A 112 6.45 20.51 -10.28
C ILE A 112 7.50 21.63 -10.34
N GLU A 113 7.06 22.88 -10.57
CA GLU A 113 7.94 24.03 -10.80
C GLU A 113 8.58 24.53 -9.49
N VAL A 114 9.30 23.61 -8.80
CA VAL A 114 10.02 23.90 -7.53
C VAL A 114 11.50 23.60 -7.72
N PRO A 115 12.38 24.58 -7.45
CA PRO A 115 13.82 24.34 -7.49
C PRO A 115 14.25 23.30 -6.44
N GLY A 116 15.10 22.35 -6.85
CA GLY A 116 15.65 21.35 -5.96
C GLY A 116 14.72 20.17 -5.67
N GLU A 117 13.67 19.96 -6.45
CA GLU A 117 12.78 18.81 -6.31
C GLU A 117 13.59 17.51 -6.26
N SER A 118 13.28 16.67 -5.25
CA SER A 118 13.88 15.35 -5.07
C SER A 118 13.08 14.28 -5.80
N ARG A 119 13.78 13.30 -6.39
CA ARG A 119 13.15 12.09 -6.93
C ARG A 119 12.80 11.04 -5.87
N GLY A 120 13.17 11.29 -4.62
CA GLY A 120 13.10 10.27 -3.57
C GLY A 120 14.23 9.24 -3.67
N ILE A 121 14.10 8.18 -2.88
CA ILE A 121 15.00 7.02 -2.87
C ILE A 121 14.16 5.79 -3.19
N PHE A 122 14.42 5.19 -4.33
CA PHE A 122 13.72 4.00 -4.82
C PHE A 122 14.74 3.04 -5.44
N THR A 123 14.65 1.75 -5.13
CA THR A 123 15.58 0.78 -5.69
C THR A 123 15.32 0.50 -7.16
N GLU A 124 16.35 0.55 -7.97
CA GLU A 124 16.30 0.15 -9.38
C GLU A 124 16.58 -1.35 -9.60
N ALA A 125 17.00 -2.07 -8.56
CA ALA A 125 17.18 -3.52 -8.64
C ALA A 125 15.89 -4.20 -9.09
N ASP A 126 16.00 -5.26 -9.89
CA ASP A 126 14.86 -6.07 -10.31
C ASP A 126 14.45 -7.09 -9.24
N ASN A 127 15.41 -7.50 -8.42
CA ASN A 127 15.18 -8.43 -7.32
C ASN A 127 15.56 -7.79 -5.99
N VAL A 128 14.73 -8.02 -5.01
CA VAL A 128 14.93 -7.62 -3.63
C VAL A 128 14.77 -8.84 -2.72
N THR A 129 15.39 -8.80 -1.52
CA THR A 129 15.17 -9.87 -0.54
C THR A 129 13.72 -9.89 -0.07
N PRO A 130 13.21 -11.04 0.42
CA PRO A 130 11.85 -11.10 1.00
C PRO A 130 11.61 -10.06 2.09
N LEU A 131 12.61 -9.81 2.95
CA LEU A 131 12.53 -8.77 3.98
C LEU A 131 12.43 -7.37 3.36
N SER A 132 13.23 -7.08 2.33
CA SER A 132 13.17 -5.79 1.64
C SER A 132 11.82 -5.57 0.95
N LEU A 133 11.27 -6.61 0.29
CA LEU A 133 9.94 -6.54 -0.31
C LEU A 133 8.85 -6.29 0.75
N SER A 134 8.95 -6.99 1.90
CA SER A 134 8.05 -6.74 3.02
C SER A 134 8.08 -5.27 3.44
N ASN A 135 9.27 -4.73 3.70
CA ASN A 135 9.44 -3.35 4.14
C ASN A 135 8.92 -2.34 3.10
N ILE A 136 9.28 -2.51 1.83
CA ILE A 136 8.80 -1.65 0.74
C ILE A 136 7.27 -1.67 0.67
N SER A 137 6.66 -2.82 0.82
CA SER A 137 5.21 -3.00 0.70
C SER A 137 4.40 -2.14 1.66
N PHE A 138 4.92 -1.85 2.84
CA PHE A 138 4.28 -0.99 3.83
C PHE A 138 5.00 0.36 4.04
N GLY A 139 5.86 0.75 3.06
CA GLY A 139 6.43 2.10 2.98
C GLY A 139 7.66 2.33 3.85
N GLN A 140 8.45 1.30 4.11
CA GLN A 140 9.78 1.37 4.72
C GLN A 140 10.86 0.92 3.72
N GLY A 141 12.10 1.39 3.91
CA GLY A 141 13.18 1.10 2.97
C GLY A 141 13.06 1.81 1.61
N ILE A 142 12.12 2.72 1.49
CA ILE A 142 11.97 3.68 0.38
C ILE A 142 11.80 5.07 0.97
N ALA A 143 12.17 6.10 0.21
CA ALA A 143 11.89 7.47 0.62
C ALA A 143 11.23 8.25 -0.54
N VAL A 144 10.15 8.93 -0.24
CA VAL A 144 9.31 9.65 -1.21
C VAL A 144 9.07 11.08 -0.74
N THR A 145 8.78 11.99 -1.66
CA THR A 145 8.40 13.36 -1.31
C THR A 145 6.90 13.48 -1.05
N GLY A 146 6.50 14.49 -0.31
CA GLY A 146 5.08 14.81 -0.10
C GLY A 146 4.33 15.06 -1.42
N VAL A 147 4.99 15.67 -2.41
CA VAL A 147 4.41 15.90 -3.75
C VAL A 147 4.15 14.58 -4.46
N GLN A 148 5.10 13.64 -4.45
CA GLN A 148 4.90 12.32 -5.03
C GLN A 148 3.71 11.61 -4.37
N MET A 149 3.61 11.63 -3.04
CA MET A 149 2.49 11.05 -2.31
C MET A 149 1.15 11.69 -2.69
N MET A 150 1.07 13.02 -2.70
CA MET A 150 -0.15 13.74 -3.07
C MET A 150 -0.56 13.45 -4.51
N ALA A 151 0.37 13.43 -5.46
CA ALA A 151 0.08 13.13 -6.87
C ALA A 151 -0.44 11.69 -7.06
N ALA A 152 0.15 10.72 -6.37
CA ALA A 152 -0.27 9.33 -6.43
C ALA A 152 -1.66 9.11 -5.76
N TYR A 153 -1.94 9.75 -4.62
CA TYR A 153 -3.28 9.74 -4.03
C TYR A 153 -4.31 10.46 -4.90
N ALA A 154 -3.91 11.57 -5.54
CA ALA A 154 -4.77 12.27 -6.48
C ALA A 154 -5.13 11.39 -7.69
N ALA A 155 -4.22 10.54 -8.16
CA ALA A 155 -4.52 9.58 -9.21
C ALA A 155 -5.61 8.59 -8.77
N ILE A 156 -5.58 8.08 -7.53
CA ILE A 156 -6.65 7.23 -6.99
C ILE A 156 -7.97 8.02 -6.90
N ALA A 157 -7.94 9.22 -6.30
CA ALA A 157 -9.11 10.08 -6.15
C ALA A 157 -9.75 10.47 -7.49
N ASN A 158 -8.95 10.52 -8.55
CA ASN A 158 -9.32 10.94 -9.90
C ASN A 158 -9.66 9.74 -10.83
N GLY A 159 -10.01 8.59 -10.27
CA GLY A 159 -10.43 7.41 -11.04
C GLY A 159 -9.31 6.76 -11.83
N GLY A 160 -8.07 6.88 -11.39
CA GLY A 160 -6.89 6.22 -11.96
C GLY A 160 -6.09 7.05 -12.97
N GLU A 161 -6.43 8.32 -13.14
CA GLU A 161 -5.66 9.22 -13.99
C GLU A 161 -4.61 10.00 -13.18
N TYR A 162 -3.34 9.76 -13.46
CA TYR A 162 -2.25 10.56 -12.94
C TYR A 162 -2.19 11.89 -13.67
N ILE A 163 -2.15 12.98 -12.92
CA ILE A 163 -2.00 14.34 -13.45
C ILE A 163 -0.70 14.90 -12.90
N LYS A 164 0.18 15.40 -13.79
CA LYS A 164 1.41 16.06 -13.39
C LYS A 164 1.08 17.27 -12.49
N PRO A 165 1.59 17.33 -11.25
CA PRO A 165 1.38 18.49 -10.39
C PRO A 165 2.02 19.75 -10.99
N THR A 166 1.37 20.90 -10.80
CA THR A 166 1.86 22.21 -11.24
C THR A 166 1.43 23.30 -10.25
N LEU A 167 2.27 24.29 -10.06
CA LEU A 167 1.95 25.54 -9.33
C LEU A 167 1.41 26.63 -10.26
N ILE A 168 1.47 26.43 -11.56
CA ILE A 168 1.02 27.40 -12.54
C ILE A 168 -0.48 27.26 -12.74
N LYS A 169 -1.22 28.33 -12.39
CA LYS A 169 -2.66 28.38 -12.68
C LYS A 169 -2.85 28.48 -14.18
N ARG A 170 -3.59 27.53 -14.75
CA ARG A 170 -3.98 27.54 -16.16
C ARG A 170 -5.44 27.89 -16.30
N ASP A 171 -5.75 28.68 -17.29
CA ASP A 171 -7.12 28.90 -17.72
C ASP A 171 -7.55 27.70 -18.58
N PRO A 172 -8.60 26.95 -18.17
CA PRO A 172 -9.10 25.83 -18.96
C PRO A 172 -9.52 26.22 -20.38
N ASN A 173 -9.87 27.49 -20.59
CA ASN A 173 -10.32 28.03 -21.87
C ASN A 173 -9.17 28.57 -22.76
N GLN A 174 -7.96 28.67 -22.24
CA GLN A 174 -6.77 29.16 -22.97
C GLN A 174 -5.87 28.04 -23.52
N VAL A 175 -6.26 26.78 -23.41
CA VAL A 175 -5.53 25.69 -24.06
C VAL A 175 -5.91 25.68 -25.52
N THR A 176 -5.36 26.60 -26.32
CA THR A 176 -5.45 26.54 -27.76
C THR A 176 -4.52 25.44 -28.26
N VAL A 177 -5.09 24.55 -29.09
CA VAL A 177 -4.39 23.45 -29.75
C VAL A 177 -3.24 23.95 -30.67
N SER A 178 -3.18 25.25 -30.96
CA SER A 178 -2.22 25.88 -31.83
C SER A 178 -0.84 26.19 -31.22
N GLU A 179 -0.66 26.00 -29.90
CA GLU A 179 0.66 26.17 -29.26
C GLU A 179 1.41 24.84 -29.07
N LEU A 180 0.97 23.81 -29.77
CA LEU A 180 1.52 22.48 -29.72
C LEU A 180 2.54 22.30 -30.83
N GLU A 181 3.71 22.90 -30.67
CA GLU A 181 4.89 22.44 -31.41
C GLU A 181 5.10 20.95 -31.06
N PRO A 182 5.48 20.10 -32.06
CA PRO A 182 5.71 18.67 -31.85
C PRO A 182 6.67 18.35 -30.70
N GLU A 183 7.64 19.25 -30.44
CA GLU A 183 8.57 19.16 -29.30
C GLU A 183 7.88 19.39 -27.94
N ASN A 184 6.72 20.05 -27.92
CA ASN A 184 5.90 20.30 -26.74
C ASN A 184 4.75 19.30 -26.61
N ALA A 185 4.54 18.40 -27.57
CA ALA A 185 3.52 17.34 -27.48
C ALA A 185 3.74 16.45 -26.24
N ASN A 186 5.00 16.18 -25.86
CA ASN A 186 5.34 15.51 -24.59
C ASN A 186 4.95 16.32 -23.34
N GLN A 187 4.60 17.59 -23.45
CA GLN A 187 4.06 18.37 -22.33
C GLN A 187 2.56 18.19 -22.16
N LEU A 188 1.85 17.62 -23.13
CA LEU A 188 0.43 17.26 -23.02
C LEU A 188 0.18 15.91 -22.40
N GLU A 189 1.17 15.04 -22.30
CA GLU A 189 1.11 13.84 -21.47
C GLU A 189 1.13 14.16 -19.95
N LYS A 190 0.50 15.27 -19.59
CA LYS A 190 0.31 15.68 -18.19
C LYS A 190 -0.75 14.85 -17.50
N ARG A 191 -1.55 14.10 -18.27
CA ARG A 191 -2.61 13.23 -17.81
C ARG A 191 -2.44 11.87 -18.47
N ARG A 192 -2.32 10.82 -17.65
CA ARG A 192 -2.24 9.44 -18.16
C ARG A 192 -3.02 8.51 -17.21
N ARG A 193 -3.67 7.51 -17.76
CA ARG A 193 -4.32 6.47 -16.97
C ARG A 193 -3.25 5.50 -16.48
N VAL A 194 -3.16 5.38 -15.16
CA VAL A 194 -2.18 4.53 -14.47
C VAL A 194 -2.84 3.41 -13.66
N LEU A 195 -4.12 3.59 -13.32
CA LEU A 195 -4.94 2.60 -12.64
C LEU A 195 -6.31 2.51 -13.32
N SER A 196 -6.95 1.36 -13.25
CA SER A 196 -8.31 1.21 -13.76
C SER A 196 -9.32 1.92 -12.84
N GLN A 197 -10.38 2.46 -13.41
CA GLN A 197 -11.43 3.15 -12.66
C GLN A 197 -12.04 2.23 -11.58
N LYS A 198 -12.36 0.99 -11.96
CA LYS A 198 -12.93 0.01 -11.03
C LYS A 198 -12.04 -0.21 -9.81
N ASN A 199 -10.74 -0.40 -10.01
CA ASN A 199 -9.80 -0.65 -8.91
C ASN A 199 -9.68 0.57 -8.00
N THR A 200 -9.69 1.78 -8.56
CA THR A 200 -9.67 3.02 -7.75
C THR A 200 -10.95 3.24 -6.97
N GLU A 201 -12.10 2.82 -7.48
CA GLU A 201 -13.37 2.82 -6.73
C GLU A 201 -13.29 1.85 -5.53
N ASP A 202 -12.81 0.62 -5.75
CA ASP A 202 -12.64 -0.38 -4.70
C ASP A 202 -11.62 0.10 -3.63
N LEU A 203 -10.51 0.70 -4.06
CA LEU A 203 -9.49 1.29 -3.15
C LEU A 203 -10.06 2.48 -2.37
N THR A 204 -10.83 3.34 -3.01
CA THR A 204 -11.48 4.49 -2.36
C THR A 204 -12.43 4.00 -1.25
N LYS A 205 -13.23 2.97 -1.51
CA LYS A 205 -14.10 2.36 -0.50
C LYS A 205 -13.32 1.81 0.69
N ALA A 206 -12.19 1.13 0.44
CA ALA A 206 -11.31 0.64 1.51
C ALA A 206 -10.71 1.79 2.34
N LEU A 207 -10.33 2.91 1.70
CA LEU A 207 -9.86 4.11 2.39
C LEU A 207 -10.98 4.80 3.20
N VAL A 208 -12.22 4.79 2.73
CA VAL A 208 -13.38 5.26 3.50
C VAL A 208 -13.59 4.39 4.72
N LEU A 209 -13.53 3.05 4.57
CA LEU A 209 -13.62 2.13 5.70
C LEU A 209 -12.49 2.36 6.73
N ALA A 210 -11.28 2.72 6.30
CA ALA A 210 -10.18 3.04 7.19
C ALA A 210 -10.46 4.29 8.04
N VAL A 211 -11.21 5.25 7.53
CA VAL A 211 -11.67 6.43 8.28
C VAL A 211 -12.90 6.10 9.11
N GLU A 212 -13.90 5.44 8.52
CA GLU A 212 -15.17 5.18 9.19
C GLU A 212 -15.09 4.13 10.31
N LYS A 213 -14.37 3.06 10.09
CA LYS A 213 -14.34 1.88 10.97
C LYS A 213 -12.92 1.35 11.24
N GLY A 214 -11.88 2.17 11.01
CA GLY A 214 -10.47 1.78 11.14
C GLY A 214 -9.62 2.82 11.89
N THR A 215 -8.34 2.90 11.51
CA THR A 215 -7.33 3.73 12.19
C THR A 215 -7.48 5.24 12.00
N GLY A 216 -8.31 5.69 11.05
CA GLY A 216 -8.46 7.09 10.66
C GLY A 216 -9.61 7.86 11.31
N GLY A 217 -10.26 7.32 12.35
CA GLY A 217 -11.49 7.87 12.92
C GLY A 217 -11.47 9.35 13.30
N ASN A 218 -10.32 9.89 13.70
CA ASN A 218 -10.17 11.30 14.07
C ASN A 218 -10.18 12.27 12.86
N ALA A 219 -10.18 11.74 11.62
CA ALA A 219 -10.31 12.53 10.40
C ALA A 219 -11.76 12.61 9.88
N LYS A 220 -12.73 11.99 10.57
CA LYS A 220 -14.16 12.06 10.18
C LYS A 220 -14.68 13.48 10.19
N ILE A 221 -15.45 13.81 9.16
CA ILE A 221 -16.12 15.11 9.02
C ILE A 221 -17.63 14.85 8.87
N PRO A 222 -18.46 15.45 9.72
CA PRO A 222 -19.91 15.28 9.59
C PRO A 222 -20.40 15.61 8.18
N HIS A 223 -21.30 14.78 7.66
CA HIS A 223 -21.90 14.93 6.33
C HIS A 223 -20.97 14.74 5.13
N PHE A 224 -19.70 14.42 5.33
CA PHE A 224 -18.75 14.16 4.25
C PHE A 224 -18.09 12.78 4.44
N GLN A 225 -18.02 12.03 3.35
CA GLN A 225 -17.25 10.80 3.32
C GLN A 225 -15.78 11.13 3.02
N ILE A 226 -14.90 10.71 3.91
CA ILE A 226 -13.45 10.91 3.76
C ILE A 226 -12.79 9.58 3.46
N ALA A 227 -12.12 9.50 2.33
CA ALA A 227 -11.17 8.43 2.04
C ALA A 227 -9.79 8.84 2.55
N GLY A 228 -9.17 8.03 3.40
CA GLY A 228 -7.88 8.43 3.96
C GLY A 228 -7.12 7.29 4.64
N LYS A 229 -5.84 7.53 4.89
CA LYS A 229 -4.94 6.57 5.50
C LYS A 229 -4.00 7.25 6.49
N THR A 230 -3.84 6.64 7.65
CA THR A 230 -2.86 7.01 8.67
C THR A 230 -1.48 6.43 8.36
N ALA A 231 -0.43 7.10 8.81
CA ALA A 231 0.92 6.55 8.92
C ALA A 231 1.51 6.86 10.28
N THR A 232 2.31 5.92 10.78
CA THR A 232 3.20 6.11 11.91
C THR A 232 4.48 5.39 11.54
N ALA A 233 5.47 6.15 11.09
CA ALA A 233 6.77 5.62 10.67
C ALA A 233 7.84 6.00 11.70
N GLN A 234 8.83 5.15 11.89
CA GLN A 234 10.01 5.51 12.65
C GLN A 234 10.84 6.54 11.87
N ARG A 235 11.31 7.57 12.54
CA ARG A 235 12.10 8.62 11.92
C ARG A 235 13.55 8.20 11.81
N VAL A 236 14.11 8.25 10.61
CA VAL A 236 15.54 8.00 10.39
C VAL A 236 16.37 9.11 11.08
N ASP A 237 17.31 8.72 11.91
CA ASP A 237 18.24 9.67 12.56
C ASP A 237 19.42 10.01 11.64
N LYS A 238 19.88 11.25 11.68
CA LYS A 238 21.03 11.73 10.87
C LYS A 238 22.33 10.98 11.17
N ASN A 239 22.44 10.39 12.35
CA ASN A 239 23.59 9.62 12.79
C ASN A 239 23.45 8.10 12.53
N GLY A 240 22.42 7.70 11.79
CA GLY A 240 22.06 6.30 11.54
C GLY A 240 21.05 5.77 12.56
N GLY A 241 20.30 4.73 12.14
CA GLY A 241 19.22 4.15 12.94
C GLY A 241 17.96 5.00 12.98
N TYR A 242 17.11 4.74 13.96
CA TYR A 242 15.80 5.41 14.10
C TYR A 242 15.70 6.15 15.43
N LYS A 243 15.17 7.39 15.41
CA LYS A 243 14.91 8.19 16.60
C LYS A 243 13.69 9.08 16.43
N GLY A 244 12.63 8.76 17.18
CA GLY A 244 11.34 9.44 17.08
C GLY A 244 10.46 8.88 15.97
N TYR A 245 9.39 9.59 15.64
CA TYR A 245 8.37 9.17 14.69
C TYR A 245 8.01 10.26 13.71
N VAL A 246 7.55 9.87 12.52
CA VAL A 246 6.81 10.71 11.60
C VAL A 246 5.36 10.26 11.64
N SER A 247 4.47 11.16 12.03
CA SER A 247 3.03 10.91 12.13
C SER A 247 2.34 11.50 10.92
N GLY A 248 1.60 10.68 10.17
CA GLY A 248 1.01 11.10 8.91
C GLY A 248 -0.47 10.77 8.79
N PHE A 249 -1.15 11.59 8.02
CA PHE A 249 -2.48 11.31 7.48
C PHE A 249 -2.57 11.92 6.07
N ILE A 250 -3.05 11.13 5.11
CA ILE A 250 -3.34 11.60 3.77
C ILE A 250 -4.74 11.15 3.36
N GLY A 251 -5.52 12.04 2.73
CA GLY A 251 -6.89 11.69 2.34
C GLY A 251 -7.55 12.77 1.49
N TYR A 252 -8.78 12.46 1.09
CA TYR A 252 -9.62 13.30 0.23
C TYR A 252 -11.11 13.06 0.50
N PRO A 253 -11.99 14.06 0.25
CA PRO A 253 -13.43 13.87 0.30
C PRO A 253 -13.92 13.11 -0.95
N VAL A 254 -14.90 12.23 -0.78
CA VAL A 254 -15.43 11.37 -1.85
C VAL A 254 -16.70 11.94 -2.46
N ASN A 255 -17.66 12.32 -1.62
CA ASN A 255 -19.00 12.78 -2.02
C ASN A 255 -19.06 14.29 -2.32
N VAL A 256 -18.12 14.76 -3.13
CA VAL A 256 -18.04 16.17 -3.57
C VAL A 256 -17.82 16.24 -5.08
N ASP A 257 -18.29 17.32 -5.69
CA ASP A 257 -18.11 17.59 -7.13
C ASP A 257 -16.64 17.94 -7.49
N ARG A 258 -15.93 18.57 -6.55
CA ARG A 258 -14.52 18.97 -6.72
C ARG A 258 -13.65 18.38 -5.62
N LYS A 259 -12.97 17.31 -5.92
CA LYS A 259 -12.06 16.64 -4.98
C LYS A 259 -10.76 17.39 -4.80
N PHE A 260 -10.19 17.26 -3.61
CA PHE A 260 -8.85 17.75 -3.26
C PHE A 260 -8.17 16.72 -2.35
N VAL A 261 -6.86 16.67 -2.37
CA VAL A 261 -6.05 15.81 -1.51
C VAL A 261 -5.32 16.67 -0.49
N ILE A 262 -5.38 16.27 0.77
CA ILE A 262 -4.60 16.87 1.85
C ILE A 262 -3.67 15.80 2.41
N ALA A 263 -2.39 16.13 2.54
CA ALA A 263 -1.39 15.32 3.22
C ALA A 263 -0.85 16.10 4.42
N VAL A 264 -0.89 15.50 5.59
CA VAL A 264 -0.35 16.03 6.83
C VAL A 264 0.72 15.07 7.34
N TYR A 265 1.94 15.53 7.44
CA TYR A 265 3.05 14.79 8.06
C TYR A 265 3.69 15.66 9.14
N ILE A 266 3.78 15.12 10.34
CA ILE A 266 4.33 15.80 11.51
C ILE A 266 5.60 15.06 11.93
N ASP A 267 6.75 15.71 11.71
CA ASP A 267 8.05 15.16 12.08
C ASP A 267 8.28 15.32 13.58
N ASN A 268 8.53 14.20 14.24
CA ASN A 268 8.90 14.12 15.65
C ASN A 268 7.92 14.84 16.60
N PRO A 269 6.61 14.46 16.62
CA PRO A 269 5.63 15.08 17.51
C PRO A 269 6.08 14.97 18.96
N LYS A 270 5.89 16.05 19.73
CA LYS A 270 6.34 16.14 21.13
C LYS A 270 5.23 15.97 22.15
N THR A 271 3.99 16.19 21.72
CA THR A 271 2.79 16.14 22.56
C THR A 271 1.68 15.36 21.85
N GLY A 272 0.74 14.80 22.61
CA GLY A 272 -0.43 14.10 22.04
C GLY A 272 -0.17 12.69 21.52
N GLY A 273 1.02 12.13 21.80
CA GLY A 273 1.42 10.80 21.28
C GLY A 273 2.15 10.88 19.93
N TYR A 274 2.27 9.75 19.26
CA TYR A 274 3.00 9.63 17.99
C TYR A 274 2.20 8.91 16.88
N TYR A 275 1.00 8.42 17.17
CA TYR A 275 0.16 7.76 16.18
C TYR A 275 -0.44 8.76 15.19
N GLY A 276 -0.33 8.47 13.90
CA GLY A 276 -0.82 9.36 12.83
C GLY A 276 -2.29 9.72 12.96
N GLY A 277 -3.14 8.77 13.35
CA GLY A 277 -4.56 9.02 13.60
C GLY A 277 -4.82 10.02 14.74
N ALA A 278 -3.99 9.99 15.80
CA ALA A 278 -4.14 10.86 16.95
C ALA A 278 -3.54 12.28 16.72
N VAL A 279 -2.47 12.37 15.94
CA VAL A 279 -1.69 13.62 15.77
C VAL A 279 -2.00 14.31 14.45
N ALA A 280 -1.94 13.58 13.33
CA ALA A 280 -2.15 14.16 12.00
C ALA A 280 -3.64 14.18 11.58
N GLY A 281 -4.44 13.20 12.03
CA GLY A 281 -5.87 13.12 11.72
C GLY A 281 -6.68 14.38 12.09
N PRO A 282 -6.56 14.93 13.31
CA PRO A 282 -7.25 16.17 13.68
C PRO A 282 -6.82 17.39 12.86
N VAL A 283 -5.54 17.48 12.49
CA VAL A 283 -5.03 18.57 11.62
C VAL A 283 -5.62 18.45 10.22
N PHE A 284 -5.63 17.23 9.66
CA PHE A 284 -6.30 16.97 8.40
C PHE A 284 -7.78 17.37 8.45
N LYS A 285 -8.49 16.94 9.50
CA LYS A 285 -9.90 17.26 9.69
C LYS A 285 -10.15 18.76 9.64
N ASN A 286 -9.41 19.54 10.43
CA ASN A 286 -9.57 21.00 10.49
C ASN A 286 -9.33 21.66 9.12
N LEU A 287 -8.30 21.23 8.39
CA LEU A 287 -8.00 21.74 7.05
C LEU A 287 -9.09 21.37 6.05
N ALA A 288 -9.54 20.12 6.09
CA ALA A 288 -10.57 19.63 5.18
C ALA A 288 -11.94 20.28 5.47
N GLU A 289 -12.32 20.45 6.75
CA GLU A 289 -13.51 21.20 7.15
C GLU A 289 -13.47 22.64 6.64
N TYR A 290 -12.32 23.32 6.81
CA TYR A 290 -12.15 24.66 6.28
C TYR A 290 -12.39 24.70 4.76
N MET A 291 -11.79 23.77 4.01
CA MET A 291 -11.98 23.69 2.55
C MET A 291 -13.43 23.40 2.17
N LEU A 292 -14.09 22.45 2.85
CA LEU A 292 -15.42 22.00 2.52
C LEU A 292 -16.51 23.01 2.88
N TYR A 293 -16.39 23.71 4.02
CA TYR A 293 -17.44 24.63 4.48
C TYR A 293 -17.19 26.09 4.09
N LYS A 294 -15.95 26.48 3.78
CA LYS A 294 -15.59 27.85 3.40
C LYS A 294 -15.47 28.06 1.90
N ASN A 295 -15.18 27.02 1.14
CA ASN A 295 -15.07 27.13 -0.31
C ASN A 295 -16.43 26.89 -0.97
N LYS A 296 -17.03 27.96 -1.50
CA LYS A 296 -18.33 27.91 -2.17
C LYS A 296 -18.29 27.15 -3.52
N ASP A 297 -17.10 26.90 -4.06
CA ASP A 297 -16.92 26.19 -5.31
C ASP A 297 -16.91 24.66 -5.12
N ILE A 298 -17.10 24.18 -3.88
CA ILE A 298 -17.20 22.75 -3.57
C ILE A 298 -18.60 22.45 -3.09
N SER A 299 -19.33 21.67 -3.87
CA SER A 299 -20.67 21.22 -3.54
C SER A 299 -20.68 19.76 -3.10
N ARG A 300 -21.48 19.46 -2.07
CA ARG A 300 -21.74 18.08 -1.67
C ARG A 300 -22.61 17.42 -2.73
N LEU A 301 -22.19 16.26 -3.23
CA LEU A 301 -23.02 15.40 -4.05
C LEU A 301 -24.02 14.66 -3.14
N ALA A 302 -25.22 14.40 -3.64
CA ALA A 302 -26.18 13.55 -2.94
C ALA A 302 -25.52 12.21 -2.61
N GLU A 303 -25.75 11.72 -1.38
CA GLU A 303 -25.33 10.37 -1.03
C GLU A 303 -26.04 9.41 -1.99
N HIS A 304 -25.29 8.63 -2.74
CA HIS A 304 -25.80 7.36 -3.20
C HIS A 304 -26.14 6.60 -1.92
N GLU A 305 -27.41 6.16 -1.82
CA GLU A 305 -27.94 5.38 -0.72
C GLU A 305 -26.89 4.42 -0.20
N ASP A 306 -26.76 4.36 1.11
CA ASP A 306 -25.87 3.47 1.84
C ASP A 306 -25.75 2.12 1.12
N ASN A 307 -24.74 2.00 0.28
CA ASN A 307 -24.18 0.71 0.05
C ASN A 307 -23.50 0.36 1.38
N ASP A 308 -24.33 -0.16 2.27
CA ASP A 308 -23.87 -0.92 3.41
C ASP A 308 -22.96 -1.99 2.84
N TYR A 309 -21.65 -1.65 2.74
CA TYR A 309 -20.62 -2.63 2.61
C TYR A 309 -20.56 -3.35 3.95
N ASP A 310 -21.66 -3.98 4.28
CA ASP A 310 -21.59 -5.22 5.01
C ASP A 310 -20.72 -6.10 4.10
N LEU A 311 -19.45 -6.14 4.43
CA LEU A 311 -18.58 -7.21 4.00
C LEU A 311 -19.38 -8.44 4.42
N LYS A 312 -20.27 -8.92 3.52
CA LYS A 312 -20.94 -10.20 3.69
C LYS A 312 -19.80 -11.08 4.07
N LYS A 313 -19.80 -11.56 5.33
CA LYS A 313 -18.92 -12.66 5.69
C LYS A 313 -19.10 -13.62 4.56
N VAL A 314 -18.15 -13.61 3.65
CA VAL A 314 -18.14 -14.55 2.54
C VAL A 314 -18.04 -15.85 3.29
N LYS A 315 -19.19 -16.52 3.48
CA LYS A 315 -19.21 -17.92 3.81
C LYS A 315 -18.63 -18.58 2.59
N THR A 316 -17.32 -18.52 2.47
CA THR A 316 -16.59 -19.38 1.59
C THR A 316 -16.81 -20.76 2.20
N ASN A 317 -17.62 -21.57 1.54
CA ASN A 317 -17.53 -23.03 1.69
C ASN A 317 -16.16 -23.44 1.12
N ILE A 318 -15.10 -23.04 1.81
CA ILE A 318 -13.75 -23.47 1.55
C ILE A 318 -13.52 -24.58 2.56
N ASP A 319 -13.26 -25.77 2.08
CA ASP A 319 -12.83 -26.86 2.93
C ASP A 319 -11.57 -26.41 3.67
N MET A 320 -11.71 -26.26 4.97
CA MET A 320 -10.63 -25.84 5.85
C MET A 320 -9.71 -27.04 6.09
N VAL A 321 -8.44 -26.87 5.89
CA VAL A 321 -7.41 -27.88 6.14
C VAL A 321 -6.81 -27.63 7.52
N GLN A 322 -6.78 -28.68 8.35
CA GLN A 322 -6.10 -28.61 9.65
C GLN A 322 -4.61 -28.33 9.47
N VAL A 323 -4.12 -27.27 10.09
CA VAL A 323 -2.70 -26.96 10.14
C VAL A 323 -2.05 -27.89 11.16
N LYS A 324 -1.35 -28.91 10.68
CA LYS A 324 -0.40 -29.63 11.54
C LYS A 324 0.85 -28.76 11.69
N GLU A 325 1.32 -28.57 12.92
CA GLU A 325 2.60 -27.94 13.17
C GLU A 325 3.66 -28.51 12.22
N ALA A 326 4.34 -27.63 11.51
CA ALA A 326 5.43 -28.03 10.65
C ALA A 326 6.61 -28.45 11.52
N ALA A 327 6.58 -29.69 11.98
CA ALA A 327 7.75 -30.32 12.56
C ALA A 327 8.91 -30.16 11.54
N SER A 328 10.12 -29.91 12.01
CA SER A 328 11.31 -29.77 11.19
C SER A 328 11.43 -30.97 10.26
N ARG A 329 10.98 -30.81 9.00
CA ARG A 329 10.96 -31.89 8.03
C ARG A 329 12.36 -32.02 7.45
N SER A 330 12.95 -33.20 7.59
CA SER A 330 14.20 -33.54 6.93
C SER A 330 13.95 -33.55 5.41
N LEU A 331 14.67 -32.70 4.69
CA LEU A 331 14.63 -32.67 3.23
C LEU A 331 15.61 -33.74 2.71
N THR A 332 15.09 -34.75 2.03
CA THR A 332 15.89 -35.79 1.39
C THR A 332 16.14 -35.37 -0.07
N PRO A 333 17.40 -35.20 -0.51
CA PRO A 333 17.69 -34.91 -1.91
C PRO A 333 17.17 -36.01 -2.87
N GLY A 334 16.71 -35.59 -4.04
CA GLY A 334 16.29 -36.53 -5.09
C GLY A 334 14.89 -37.10 -4.97
N ILE A 335 14.12 -36.68 -3.95
CA ILE A 335 12.70 -37.06 -3.82
C ILE A 335 11.82 -35.84 -3.51
N VAL A 336 10.58 -35.88 -4.04
CA VAL A 336 9.57 -34.84 -3.78
C VAL A 336 9.23 -34.82 -2.29
N PRO A 337 9.44 -33.69 -1.58
CA PRO A 337 9.16 -33.60 -0.15
C PRO A 337 7.65 -33.56 0.13
N ASN A 338 7.26 -33.88 1.36
CA ASN A 338 5.89 -33.67 1.79
C ASN A 338 5.68 -32.18 2.10
N MET A 339 4.91 -31.49 1.27
CA MET A 339 4.58 -30.07 1.39
C MET A 339 3.19 -29.81 1.98
N MET A 340 2.41 -30.88 2.28
CA MET A 340 1.06 -30.75 2.86
C MET A 340 1.06 -29.93 4.14
N GLY A 341 0.12 -28.96 4.25
CA GLY A 341 -0.03 -28.07 5.40
C GLY A 341 1.01 -26.94 5.50
N LEU A 342 1.94 -26.83 4.54
CA LEU A 342 2.91 -25.73 4.49
C LEU A 342 2.33 -24.51 3.78
N ASP A 343 2.74 -23.32 4.18
CA ASP A 343 2.41 -22.08 3.48
C ASP A 343 3.23 -21.92 2.18
N LYS A 344 2.82 -20.97 1.36
CA LYS A 344 3.41 -20.72 0.04
C LYS A 344 4.89 -20.31 0.11
N ILE A 345 5.28 -19.56 1.15
CA ILE A 345 6.66 -19.12 1.33
C ILE A 345 7.56 -20.30 1.66
N THR A 346 7.12 -21.14 2.60
CA THR A 346 7.86 -22.32 3.01
C THR A 346 8.02 -23.30 1.85
N THR A 347 6.96 -23.52 1.05
CA THR A 347 7.03 -24.40 -0.12
C THR A 347 7.92 -23.83 -1.21
N THR A 348 7.91 -22.52 -1.45
CA THR A 348 8.81 -21.84 -2.38
C THR A 348 10.27 -21.97 -1.93
N ASN A 349 10.56 -21.79 -0.65
CA ASN A 349 11.92 -21.96 -0.12
C ASN A 349 12.42 -23.41 -0.24
N ILE A 350 11.54 -24.39 -0.02
CA ILE A 350 11.86 -25.80 -0.22
C ILE A 350 12.14 -26.08 -1.69
N SER A 351 11.32 -25.57 -2.60
CA SER A 351 11.48 -25.78 -4.04
C SER A 351 12.80 -25.18 -4.55
N LEU A 352 13.17 -24.01 -4.09
CA LEU A 352 14.46 -23.37 -4.42
C LEU A 352 15.64 -24.20 -3.92
N LYS A 353 15.58 -24.72 -2.69
CA LYS A 353 16.65 -25.55 -2.12
C LYS A 353 16.84 -26.88 -2.86
N LEU A 354 15.77 -27.43 -3.40
CA LEU A 354 15.80 -28.73 -4.11
C LEU A 354 15.82 -28.57 -5.64
N ASN A 355 15.90 -27.34 -6.15
CA ASN A 355 15.80 -26.99 -7.57
C ASN A 355 14.55 -27.61 -8.25
N LEU A 356 13.40 -27.56 -7.55
CA LEU A 356 12.12 -28.11 -8.03
C LEU A 356 11.29 -27.04 -8.73
N GLN A 357 10.71 -27.38 -9.87
CA GLN A 357 9.66 -26.55 -10.45
C GLN A 357 8.35 -26.80 -9.71
N VAL A 358 7.75 -25.70 -9.20
CA VAL A 358 6.49 -25.77 -8.45
C VAL A 358 5.46 -24.81 -9.05
N VAL A 359 4.24 -25.35 -9.26
CA VAL A 359 3.08 -24.56 -9.67
C VAL A 359 2.14 -24.41 -8.49
N HIS A 360 1.85 -23.19 -8.11
CA HIS A 360 1.01 -22.83 -6.98
C HIS A 360 -0.40 -22.43 -7.45
N LYS A 361 -1.46 -22.99 -6.84
CA LYS A 361 -2.86 -22.64 -7.10
C LYS A 361 -3.61 -22.46 -5.79
N GLY A 362 -4.27 -21.33 -5.60
CA GLY A 362 -5.02 -21.00 -4.36
C GLY A 362 -4.17 -20.27 -3.32
N MET A 363 -4.71 -20.17 -2.10
CA MET A 363 -4.12 -19.42 -0.97
C MET A 363 -4.31 -20.17 0.35
N GLY A 364 -3.38 -19.94 1.29
CA GLY A 364 -3.39 -20.58 2.62
C GLY A 364 -2.27 -21.59 2.76
N VAL A 365 -2.63 -22.82 3.13
CA VAL A 365 -1.70 -23.95 3.28
C VAL A 365 -1.99 -25.02 2.23
N VAL A 366 -0.97 -25.80 1.87
CA VAL A 366 -1.10 -26.88 0.90
C VAL A 366 -2.14 -27.90 1.38
N SER A 367 -3.22 -28.01 0.63
CA SER A 367 -4.30 -28.97 0.83
C SER A 367 -4.20 -30.17 -0.10
N SER A 368 -3.48 -30.01 -1.21
CA SER A 368 -3.26 -31.07 -2.20
C SER A 368 -1.88 -30.92 -2.85
N GLN A 369 -1.21 -32.02 -3.10
CA GLN A 369 0.11 -32.08 -3.70
C GLN A 369 0.16 -33.18 -4.76
N TYR A 370 0.69 -32.86 -5.94
CA TYR A 370 0.98 -33.83 -6.98
C TYR A 370 2.30 -33.47 -7.70
N PRO A 371 3.23 -34.42 -7.92
CA PRO A 371 3.20 -35.80 -7.46
C PRO A 371 3.26 -35.92 -5.92
N PRO A 372 2.88 -37.09 -5.37
CA PRO A 372 2.89 -37.30 -3.93
C PRO A 372 4.33 -37.24 -3.36
N ALA A 373 4.42 -36.99 -2.05
CA ALA A 373 5.69 -37.06 -1.35
C ALA A 373 6.36 -38.41 -1.51
N GLY A 374 7.69 -38.45 -1.64
CA GLY A 374 8.47 -39.66 -1.87
C GLY A 374 8.67 -40.03 -3.34
N THR A 375 8.01 -39.31 -4.28
CA THR A 375 8.24 -39.52 -5.71
C THR A 375 9.68 -39.11 -6.09
N PRO A 376 10.44 -39.90 -6.87
CA PRO A 376 11.75 -39.49 -7.38
C PRO A 376 11.65 -38.21 -8.23
N ILE A 377 12.61 -37.32 -8.06
CA ILE A 377 12.74 -36.07 -8.83
C ILE A 377 13.53 -36.40 -10.11
N GLY A 378 12.90 -36.20 -11.27
CA GLY A 378 13.56 -36.24 -12.58
C GLY A 378 13.66 -34.81 -13.16
N ASP A 379 14.35 -34.67 -14.31
CA ASP A 379 14.62 -33.36 -14.94
C ASP A 379 13.35 -32.56 -15.27
N ASP A 380 12.25 -33.25 -15.59
CA ASP A 380 10.96 -32.65 -15.95
C ASP A 380 9.93 -32.67 -14.80
N THR A 381 10.36 -32.90 -13.56
CA THR A 381 9.43 -33.02 -12.44
C THR A 381 8.85 -31.65 -12.08
N VAL A 382 7.54 -31.46 -12.29
CA VAL A 382 6.78 -30.29 -11.88
C VAL A 382 5.83 -30.67 -10.76
N VAL A 383 6.00 -30.03 -9.58
CA VAL A 383 5.11 -30.24 -8.43
C VAL A 383 3.96 -29.25 -8.47
N LYS A 384 2.73 -29.75 -8.50
CA LYS A 384 1.52 -28.91 -8.43
C LYS A 384 1.01 -28.90 -6.99
N LEU A 385 0.85 -27.70 -6.43
CA LEU A 385 0.37 -27.48 -5.08
C LEU A 385 -0.93 -26.67 -5.12
N GLU A 386 -1.98 -27.23 -4.52
CA GLU A 386 -3.22 -26.49 -4.27
C GLU A 386 -3.26 -26.08 -2.80
N TYR A 387 -3.71 -24.84 -2.55
CA TYR A 387 -3.75 -24.24 -1.24
C TYR A 387 -5.19 -23.98 -0.83
N SER A 388 -5.49 -24.24 0.43
CA SER A 388 -6.77 -23.92 1.07
C SER A 388 -6.52 -23.19 2.40
N PRO A 389 -7.48 -22.37 2.87
CA PRO A 389 -7.38 -21.75 4.18
C PRO A 389 -7.12 -22.78 5.28
N PRO A 390 -6.19 -22.50 6.23
CA PRO A 390 -5.94 -23.42 7.35
C PRO A 390 -7.10 -23.39 8.36
N THR A 391 -7.36 -24.54 9.00
CA THR A 391 -8.13 -24.60 10.25
C THR A 391 -7.17 -24.61 11.42
N TYR A 392 -7.47 -23.82 12.45
CA TYR A 392 -6.75 -23.81 13.71
C TYR A 392 -7.67 -24.41 14.77
N GLU A 393 -7.20 -25.46 15.45
CA GLU A 393 -7.81 -25.96 16.67
C GLU A 393 -7.37 -25.15 17.89
#